data_0da3554fdccf0406cfcd385cdfb9e7e5
#
_entry.id   0da3554fdccf0406cfcd385cdfb9e7e5
#
_cell.length_a   1.000
_cell.length_b   1.000
_cell.length_c   1.000
_cell.angle_alpha   90.00
_cell.angle_beta   90.00
_cell.angle_gamma   90.00
#
_symmetry.space_group_name_H-M   'P 1'
#
loop_
_entity.id
_entity.type
_entity.pdbx_description
1 polymer ?
#
loop_
_entity_poly.entity_id
_entity_poly.type
_entity_poly.pdbx_seq_one_letter_code
_entity_poly.pdbx_strand_id
1 'polypeptide(L)'
;GSGLDGDTPNDYEVIGKATDPATELWNVLSEDDDAMEDYIWSRDYIDAMNDFGHIITTPQQLVEGMDRLKPRLYSIASSPEHEPGTVHLTVGIVRYNHHDRDRTGLATGFLADRCDVGESNIGIFMSPTRSFVLPEDKSTDVIMVGPGTGIAPFRAYLQQRDLDGATGRNWLFFGDWTEEGEYYYKDEMEDWKNRGVLTKHDLSLIHISEPTRLTM
;
A
#
# COMPACT_ATOMS: atom_id res chain seq x y z
N GLY A 1 5.34 -24.28 -86.35
CA GLY A 1 5.13 -23.16 -85.58
C GLY A 1 5.67 -23.27 -84.16
N SER A 2 6.37 -22.31 -83.83
CA SER A 2 7.22 -22.05 -82.72
C SER A 2 6.47 -22.07 -81.38
N GLY A 3 7.01 -22.81 -80.42
CA GLY A 3 6.63 -22.75 -79.04
C GLY A 3 7.12 -21.44 -78.38
N LEU A 4 6.41 -21.02 -77.39
CA LEU A 4 6.87 -20.07 -76.37
C LEU A 4 6.58 -20.70 -75.06
N ASP A 5 7.57 -21.33 -74.48
CA ASP A 5 7.63 -21.68 -73.08
C ASP A 5 7.88 -20.36 -72.30
N GLY A 6 6.92 -19.94 -71.60
CA GLY A 6 7.01 -18.84 -70.66
C GLY A 6 6.97 -19.39 -69.23
N ASP A 7 8.14 -19.83 -68.74
CA ASP A 7 8.36 -20.02 -67.33
C ASP A 7 8.39 -18.65 -66.64
N THR A 8 7.30 -18.25 -66.04
CA THR A 8 7.30 -17.18 -65.03
C THR A 8 7.60 -17.81 -63.69
N PRO A 9 8.68 -17.43 -63.01
CA PRO A 9 8.91 -17.84 -61.63
C PRO A 9 7.81 -17.22 -60.75
N ASN A 10 7.10 -18.12 -60.09
CA ASN A 10 6.12 -17.70 -59.08
C ASN A 10 6.90 -17.37 -57.79
N ASP A 11 7.54 -16.19 -57.79
CA ASP A 11 8.15 -15.64 -56.59
C ASP A 11 7.03 -15.10 -55.67
N TYR A 12 6.28 -16.01 -55.07
CA TYR A 12 5.56 -15.69 -53.86
C TYR A 12 6.59 -15.82 -52.73
N GLU A 13 7.17 -14.68 -52.37
CA GLU A 13 7.79 -14.52 -51.05
C GLU A 13 6.70 -14.84 -50.00
N VAL A 14 6.87 -15.93 -49.30
CA VAL A 14 6.06 -16.21 -48.11
C VAL A 14 6.53 -15.17 -47.11
N ILE A 15 5.86 -14.00 -47.07
CA ILE A 15 5.95 -13.06 -45.97
C ILE A 15 5.53 -13.89 -44.78
N GLY A 16 6.47 -14.19 -43.88
CA GLY A 16 6.20 -14.93 -42.65
C GLY A 16 4.99 -14.29 -42.00
N LYS A 17 4.01 -15.10 -41.64
CA LYS A 17 2.85 -14.63 -40.83
C LYS A 17 3.45 -13.93 -39.66
N ALA A 18 3.18 -12.63 -39.51
CA ALA A 18 3.51 -11.90 -38.28
C ALA A 18 2.88 -12.68 -37.12
N THR A 19 3.71 -13.09 -36.15
CA THR A 19 3.27 -13.78 -34.99
C THR A 19 2.32 -12.83 -34.24
N ASP A 20 1.20 -13.33 -33.75
CA ASP A 20 0.30 -12.56 -32.94
C ASP A 20 1.04 -12.04 -31.68
N PRO A 21 0.97 -10.74 -31.34
CA PRO A 21 1.69 -10.16 -30.21
C PRO A 21 1.47 -10.90 -28.88
N ALA A 22 0.26 -11.42 -28.65
CA ALA A 22 -0.04 -12.21 -27.47
C ALA A 22 0.74 -13.55 -27.46
N THR A 23 0.90 -14.19 -28.62
CA THR A 23 1.72 -15.41 -28.77
C THR A 23 3.19 -15.11 -28.54
N GLU A 24 3.72 -14.00 -29.04
CA GLU A 24 5.11 -13.60 -28.82
C GLU A 24 5.38 -13.33 -27.34
N LEU A 25 4.49 -12.58 -26.68
CA LEU A 25 4.57 -12.32 -25.24
C LEU A 25 4.54 -13.62 -24.43
N TRP A 26 3.61 -14.52 -24.74
CA TRP A 26 3.52 -15.81 -24.05
C TRP A 26 4.79 -16.63 -24.19
N ASN A 27 5.40 -16.69 -25.37
CA ASN A 27 6.62 -17.42 -25.59
C ASN A 27 7.78 -16.87 -24.73
N VAL A 28 7.92 -15.53 -24.66
CA VAL A 28 8.93 -14.90 -23.79
C VAL A 28 8.68 -15.26 -22.33
N LEU A 29 7.45 -15.11 -21.83
CA LEU A 29 7.11 -15.37 -20.42
C LEU A 29 7.23 -16.86 -20.07
N SER A 30 6.94 -17.76 -21.00
CA SER A 30 7.02 -19.22 -20.76
C SER A 30 8.43 -19.79 -20.77
N GLU A 31 9.40 -19.06 -21.33
CA GLU A 31 10.81 -19.47 -21.43
C GLU A 31 11.71 -18.81 -20.35
N ASP A 32 11.21 -17.79 -19.65
CA ASP A 32 11.95 -17.00 -18.65
C ASP A 32 11.14 -16.81 -17.38
N ASP A 33 11.53 -17.52 -16.33
CA ASP A 33 10.84 -17.49 -15.03
C ASP A 33 10.90 -16.10 -14.38
N ASP A 34 12.01 -15.36 -14.52
CA ASP A 34 12.16 -14.01 -13.95
C ASP A 34 11.23 -13.03 -14.69
N ALA A 35 11.13 -13.14 -16.00
CA ALA A 35 10.20 -12.33 -16.79
C ALA A 35 8.73 -12.64 -16.44
N MET A 36 8.41 -13.90 -16.18
CA MET A 36 7.07 -14.30 -15.74
C MET A 36 6.74 -13.74 -14.35
N GLU A 37 7.68 -13.79 -13.41
CA GLU A 37 7.49 -13.24 -12.06
C GLU A 37 7.29 -11.72 -12.12
N ASP A 38 8.11 -10.99 -12.87
CA ASP A 38 7.95 -9.55 -13.09
C ASP A 38 6.62 -9.20 -13.76
N TYR A 39 6.18 -10.01 -14.71
CA TYR A 39 4.89 -9.83 -15.37
C TYR A 39 3.75 -9.99 -14.36
N ILE A 40 3.72 -11.06 -13.59
CA ILE A 40 2.68 -11.34 -12.58
C ILE A 40 2.66 -10.25 -11.50
N TRP A 41 3.84 -9.77 -11.09
CA TRP A 41 3.97 -8.71 -10.08
C TRP A 41 3.40 -7.37 -10.57
N SER A 42 3.59 -7.04 -11.84
CA SER A 42 3.26 -5.73 -12.42
C SER A 42 1.86 -5.64 -13.05
N ARG A 43 1.16 -6.74 -13.22
CA ARG A 43 -0.12 -6.85 -13.96
C ARG A 43 -1.28 -7.27 -13.06
N ASP A 44 -2.46 -6.74 -13.33
CA ASP A 44 -3.71 -7.30 -12.81
C ASP A 44 -4.44 -8.11 -13.91
N TYR A 45 -5.57 -8.71 -13.54
CA TYR A 45 -6.36 -9.51 -14.48
C TYR A 45 -6.83 -8.72 -15.72
N ILE A 46 -7.08 -7.41 -15.58
CA ILE A 46 -7.50 -6.58 -16.71
C ILE A 46 -6.33 -6.35 -17.66
N ASP A 47 -5.13 -6.12 -17.12
CA ASP A 47 -3.92 -5.98 -17.94
C ASP A 47 -3.66 -7.28 -18.72
N ALA A 48 -3.70 -8.43 -18.03
CA ALA A 48 -3.51 -9.73 -18.66
C ALA A 48 -4.58 -10.00 -19.75
N MET A 49 -5.83 -9.63 -19.52
CA MET A 49 -6.88 -9.74 -20.56
C MET A 49 -6.62 -8.82 -21.75
N ASN A 50 -6.05 -7.64 -21.54
CA ASN A 50 -5.66 -6.74 -22.62
C ASN A 50 -4.46 -7.28 -23.41
N ASP A 51 -3.46 -7.82 -22.70
CA ASP A 51 -2.22 -8.31 -23.31
C ASP A 51 -2.44 -9.61 -24.11
N PHE A 52 -3.26 -10.52 -23.58
CA PHE A 52 -3.53 -11.84 -24.19
C PHE A 52 -4.87 -11.95 -24.91
N GLY A 53 -5.66 -10.88 -24.94
CA GLY A 53 -6.99 -10.90 -25.55
C GLY A 53 -8.02 -11.68 -24.71
N HIS A 54 -9.04 -12.21 -25.38
CA HIS A 54 -10.20 -12.82 -24.70
C HIS A 54 -9.94 -14.27 -24.23
N ILE A 55 -8.98 -14.46 -23.32
CA ILE A 55 -8.72 -15.77 -22.69
C ILE A 55 -9.90 -16.18 -21.80
N ILE A 56 -10.54 -15.21 -21.15
CA ILE A 56 -11.68 -15.42 -20.28
C ILE A 56 -12.97 -15.14 -21.06
N THR A 57 -13.75 -16.16 -21.31
CA THR A 57 -14.96 -16.07 -22.16
C THR A 57 -16.23 -15.85 -21.35
N THR A 58 -16.22 -16.12 -20.05
CA THR A 58 -17.39 -15.94 -19.18
C THR A 58 -17.02 -15.29 -17.86
N PRO A 59 -17.93 -14.49 -17.24
CA PRO A 59 -17.71 -13.94 -15.90
C PRO A 59 -17.43 -15.01 -14.84
N GLN A 60 -18.01 -16.20 -14.99
CA GLN A 60 -17.79 -17.30 -14.08
C GLN A 60 -16.34 -17.79 -14.11
N GLN A 61 -15.74 -17.94 -15.29
CA GLN A 61 -14.32 -18.32 -15.42
C GLN A 61 -13.39 -17.30 -14.79
N LEU A 62 -13.71 -15.99 -14.91
CA LEU A 62 -12.93 -14.94 -14.25
C LEU A 62 -12.98 -15.10 -12.72
N VAL A 63 -14.17 -15.28 -12.16
CA VAL A 63 -14.35 -15.42 -10.70
C VAL A 63 -13.69 -16.70 -10.16
N GLU A 64 -13.74 -17.80 -10.91
CA GLU A 64 -13.09 -19.07 -10.54
C GLU A 64 -11.57 -18.97 -10.48
N GLY A 65 -10.96 -18.09 -11.29
CA GLY A 65 -9.53 -17.79 -11.27
C GLY A 65 -9.08 -16.82 -10.18
N MET A 66 -10.02 -16.19 -9.47
CA MET A 66 -9.72 -15.18 -8.46
C MET A 66 -9.71 -15.74 -7.04
N ASP A 67 -8.71 -15.36 -6.26
CA ASP A 67 -8.71 -15.54 -4.81
C ASP A 67 -9.71 -14.60 -4.12
N ARG A 68 -10.23 -15.04 -2.97
CA ARG A 68 -11.02 -14.16 -2.10
C ARG A 68 -10.14 -13.04 -1.55
N LEU A 69 -10.71 -11.84 -1.43
CA LEU A 69 -10.02 -10.71 -0.81
C LEU A 69 -9.64 -11.06 0.63
N LYS A 70 -8.34 -10.97 0.93
CA LYS A 70 -7.83 -11.16 2.29
C LYS A 70 -8.12 -9.91 3.13
N PRO A 71 -8.40 -10.05 4.43
CA PRO A 71 -8.54 -8.90 5.31
C PRO A 71 -7.23 -8.11 5.42
N ARG A 72 -7.34 -6.80 5.68
CA ARG A 72 -6.19 -5.92 5.95
C ARG A 72 -6.21 -5.57 7.43
N LEU A 73 -5.03 -5.61 8.05
CA LEU A 73 -4.85 -5.23 9.43
C LEU A 73 -4.37 -3.78 9.49
N TYR A 74 -4.98 -3.01 10.37
CA TYR A 74 -4.59 -1.63 10.66
C TYR A 74 -4.36 -1.50 12.17
N SER A 75 -3.28 -0.83 12.55
CA SER A 75 -3.04 -0.51 13.95
C SER A 75 -4.07 0.50 14.44
N ILE A 76 -4.60 0.28 15.64
CA ILE A 76 -5.53 1.20 16.27
C ILE A 76 -4.76 2.43 16.72
N ALA A 77 -5.28 3.62 16.35
CA ALA A 77 -4.68 4.92 16.61
C ALA A 77 -5.33 5.66 17.79
N SER A 78 -6.21 5.00 18.56
CA SER A 78 -6.87 5.60 19.73
C SER A 78 -6.80 4.69 20.94
N SER A 79 -6.69 5.29 22.14
CA SER A 79 -6.91 4.58 23.38
C SER A 79 -8.43 4.40 23.62
N PRO A 80 -8.90 3.20 23.99
CA PRO A 80 -10.31 2.96 24.26
C PRO A 80 -10.83 3.71 25.50
N GLU A 81 -9.94 4.12 26.40
CA GLU A 81 -10.31 4.94 27.57
C GLU A 81 -10.39 6.43 27.23
N HIS A 82 -9.56 6.89 26.26
CA HIS A 82 -9.58 8.28 25.78
C HIS A 82 -10.77 8.51 24.82
N GLU A 83 -11.08 7.52 23.98
CA GLU A 83 -12.14 7.58 22.95
C GLU A 83 -13.15 6.43 23.16
N PRO A 84 -13.97 6.48 24.21
CA PRO A 84 -14.91 5.40 24.52
C PRO A 84 -15.91 5.17 23.40
N GLY A 85 -16.02 3.91 22.97
CA GLY A 85 -17.01 3.49 21.96
C GLY A 85 -16.59 3.74 20.52
N THR A 86 -15.39 4.28 20.27
CA THR A 86 -14.85 4.53 18.93
C THR A 86 -13.46 3.91 18.76
N VAL A 87 -13.08 3.65 17.49
CA VAL A 87 -11.76 3.18 17.11
C VAL A 87 -11.25 4.09 15.98
N HIS A 88 -10.11 4.74 16.21
CA HIS A 88 -9.46 5.54 15.17
C HIS A 88 -8.41 4.70 14.45
N LEU A 89 -8.30 4.92 13.14
CA LEU A 89 -7.28 4.32 12.30
C LEU A 89 -6.53 5.41 11.53
N THR A 90 -5.23 5.20 11.31
CA THR A 90 -4.44 6.03 10.40
C THR A 90 -4.23 5.24 9.12
N VAL A 91 -4.86 5.66 8.03
CA VAL A 91 -4.87 4.91 6.77
C VAL A 91 -4.33 5.78 5.65
N GLY A 92 -3.17 5.38 5.11
CA GLY A 92 -2.63 5.98 3.89
C GLY A 92 -3.43 5.50 2.67
N ILE A 93 -3.95 6.43 1.88
CA ILE A 93 -4.71 6.09 0.67
C ILE A 93 -3.72 5.81 -0.45
N VAL A 94 -3.76 4.59 -0.99
CA VAL A 94 -2.92 4.19 -2.12
C VAL A 94 -3.58 4.61 -3.43
N ARG A 95 -2.92 5.50 -4.18
CA ARG A 95 -3.33 5.91 -5.53
C ARG A 95 -2.07 6.04 -6.38
N TYR A 96 -2.09 5.45 -7.58
CA TYR A 96 -0.96 5.51 -8.52
C TYR A 96 -1.43 5.26 -9.94
N ASN A 97 -0.65 5.68 -10.92
CA ASN A 97 -0.86 5.34 -12.32
C ASN A 97 0.13 4.24 -12.71
N HIS A 98 -0.37 3.19 -13.38
CA HIS A 98 0.46 2.11 -13.89
C HIS A 98 -0.21 1.50 -15.12
N HIS A 99 0.57 1.30 -16.19
CA HIS A 99 0.08 0.87 -17.51
C HIS A 99 -1.09 1.73 -18.01
N ASP A 100 -0.90 3.08 -17.98
CA ASP A 100 -1.88 4.08 -18.40
C ASP A 100 -3.27 3.97 -17.72
N ARG A 101 -3.32 3.32 -16.54
CA ARG A 101 -4.54 3.18 -15.74
C ARG A 101 -4.34 3.73 -14.34
N ASP A 102 -5.29 4.52 -13.89
CA ASP A 102 -5.36 4.97 -12.51
C ASP A 102 -5.79 3.81 -11.62
N ARG A 103 -5.03 3.60 -10.56
CA ARG A 103 -5.22 2.51 -9.61
C ARG A 103 -5.39 3.02 -8.21
N THR A 104 -6.20 2.32 -7.45
CA THR A 104 -6.41 2.59 -6.03
C THR A 104 -6.22 1.29 -5.23
N GLY A 105 -5.72 1.41 -4.01
CA GLY A 105 -5.66 0.29 -3.10
C GLY A 105 -7.06 -0.28 -2.83
N LEU A 106 -7.21 -1.60 -2.86
CA LEU A 106 -8.51 -2.26 -2.70
C LEU A 106 -9.24 -1.84 -1.42
N ALA A 107 -8.56 -1.92 -0.27
CA ALA A 107 -9.16 -1.56 1.01
C ALA A 107 -9.15 -0.04 1.24
N THR A 108 -8.03 0.64 0.95
CA THR A 108 -7.90 2.07 1.19
C THR A 108 -8.78 2.90 0.27
N GLY A 109 -8.91 2.52 -1.01
CA GLY A 109 -9.84 3.14 -1.95
C GLY A 109 -11.31 2.83 -1.61
N PHE A 110 -11.61 1.63 -1.11
CA PHE A 110 -12.96 1.32 -0.63
C PHE A 110 -13.35 2.22 0.56
N LEU A 111 -12.46 2.35 1.55
CA LEU A 111 -12.70 3.20 2.72
C LEU A 111 -12.85 4.69 2.35
N ALA A 112 -12.01 5.17 1.42
CA ALA A 112 -11.99 6.59 1.06
C ALA A 112 -13.11 7.02 0.12
N ASP A 113 -13.50 6.15 -0.83
CA ASP A 113 -14.31 6.55 -1.98
C ASP A 113 -15.70 5.90 -2.00
N ARG A 114 -15.92 4.84 -1.20
CA ARG A 114 -17.15 4.02 -1.26
C ARG A 114 -17.82 3.79 0.09
N CYS A 115 -17.29 4.38 1.16
CA CYS A 115 -17.89 4.29 2.48
C CYS A 115 -18.44 5.67 2.88
N ASP A 116 -19.76 5.76 2.99
CA ASP A 116 -20.42 6.97 3.47
C ASP A 116 -20.52 6.97 4.99
N VAL A 117 -20.21 8.12 5.58
CA VAL A 117 -20.24 8.29 7.04
C VAL A 117 -21.64 8.09 7.58
N GLY A 118 -21.79 7.15 8.50
CA GLY A 118 -23.08 6.85 9.15
C GLY A 118 -24.02 5.94 8.34
N GLU A 119 -23.70 5.62 7.08
CA GLU A 119 -24.54 4.80 6.21
C GLU A 119 -23.92 3.45 5.86
N SER A 120 -22.58 3.38 5.78
CA SER A 120 -21.88 2.16 5.37
C SER A 120 -21.62 1.22 6.54
N ASN A 121 -21.90 -0.07 6.34
CA ASN A 121 -21.53 -1.13 7.26
C ASN A 121 -20.25 -1.81 6.78
N ILE A 122 -19.18 -1.69 7.57
CA ILE A 122 -17.89 -2.30 7.28
C ILE A 122 -17.69 -3.49 8.21
N GLY A 123 -17.47 -4.68 7.62
CA GLY A 123 -17.14 -5.88 8.40
C GLY A 123 -15.74 -5.74 8.99
N ILE A 124 -15.62 -5.76 10.31
CA ILE A 124 -14.36 -5.68 11.03
C ILE A 124 -14.22 -6.83 12.03
N PHE A 125 -12.98 -7.13 12.39
CA PHE A 125 -12.66 -8.00 13.52
C PHE A 125 -11.46 -7.43 14.27
N MET A 126 -11.36 -7.75 15.56
CA MET A 126 -10.23 -7.35 16.40
C MET A 126 -9.14 -8.42 16.36
N SER A 127 -7.91 -8.01 16.11
CA SER A 127 -6.73 -8.88 16.17
C SER A 127 -5.84 -8.45 17.34
N PRO A 128 -5.92 -9.13 18.49
CA PRO A 128 -5.14 -8.74 19.66
C PRO A 128 -3.66 -9.05 19.46
N THR A 129 -2.80 -8.14 19.93
CA THR A 129 -1.35 -8.38 20.08
C THR A 129 -0.99 -8.71 21.52
N ARG A 130 0.01 -9.58 21.70
CA ARG A 130 0.51 -9.95 23.05
C ARG A 130 1.83 -9.28 23.40
N SER A 131 2.59 -8.88 22.39
CA SER A 131 3.96 -8.38 22.57
C SER A 131 4.08 -6.86 22.38
N PHE A 132 3.15 -6.26 21.64
CA PHE A 132 3.17 -4.83 21.39
C PHE A 132 2.12 -4.14 22.29
N VAL A 133 2.53 -3.92 23.53
CA VAL A 133 1.69 -3.35 24.61
C VAL A 133 2.51 -2.34 25.42
N LEU A 134 1.81 -1.40 26.08
CA LEU A 134 2.46 -0.50 27.03
C LEU A 134 3.04 -1.26 28.23
N PRO A 135 4.16 -0.79 28.83
CA PRO A 135 4.67 -1.32 30.08
C PRO A 135 3.62 -1.15 31.21
N GLU A 136 3.50 -2.12 32.09
CA GLU A 136 2.64 -2.04 33.27
C GLU A 136 3.11 -0.95 34.26
N ASP A 137 4.43 -0.84 34.41
CA ASP A 137 5.03 0.23 35.20
C ASP A 137 5.02 1.56 34.44
N LYS A 138 4.16 2.49 34.89
CA LYS A 138 3.97 3.80 34.28
C LYS A 138 5.20 4.71 34.40
N SER A 139 6.19 4.37 35.21
CA SER A 139 7.48 5.07 35.32
C SER A 139 8.50 4.64 34.26
N THR A 140 8.20 3.59 33.51
CA THR A 140 9.08 3.09 32.44
C THR A 140 9.13 4.08 31.30
N ASP A 141 10.36 4.39 30.83
CA ASP A 141 10.60 5.19 29.62
C ASP A 141 10.20 4.40 28.37
N VAL A 142 9.58 5.06 27.40
CA VAL A 142 9.14 4.45 26.14
C VAL A 142 9.76 5.16 24.96
N ILE A 143 10.40 4.40 24.06
CA ILE A 143 10.88 4.87 22.76
C ILE A 143 9.94 4.33 21.68
N MET A 144 9.45 5.23 20.85
CA MET A 144 8.48 4.97 19.78
C MET A 144 9.09 5.34 18.44
N VAL A 145 9.04 4.44 17.46
CA VAL A 145 9.56 4.68 16.10
C VAL A 145 8.44 4.36 15.11
N GLY A 146 7.80 5.39 14.59
CA GLY A 146 6.60 5.25 13.77
C GLY A 146 6.59 6.13 12.54
N PRO A 147 7.31 5.77 11.45
CA PRO A 147 7.27 6.52 10.20
C PRO A 147 5.91 6.37 9.51
N GLY A 148 5.45 7.45 8.87
CA GLY A 148 4.19 7.47 8.15
C GLY A 148 3.00 7.03 8.99
N THR A 149 2.14 6.16 8.46
CA THR A 149 1.00 5.58 9.19
C THR A 149 1.41 4.71 10.38
N GLY A 150 2.69 4.37 10.53
CA GLY A 150 3.25 3.70 11.70
C GLY A 150 3.13 4.49 13.00
N ILE A 151 2.79 5.78 12.94
CA ILE A 151 2.45 6.63 14.09
C ILE A 151 1.20 6.14 14.85
N ALA A 152 0.29 5.41 14.19
CA ALA A 152 -1.02 5.05 14.70
C ALA A 152 -1.00 4.46 16.13
N PRO A 153 -0.28 3.36 16.43
CA PRO A 153 -0.29 2.79 17.76
C PRO A 153 0.39 3.71 18.79
N PHE A 154 1.32 4.55 18.39
CA PHE A 154 2.01 5.46 19.29
C PHE A 154 1.15 6.65 19.70
N ARG A 155 0.23 7.10 18.82
CA ARG A 155 -0.82 8.03 19.21
C ARG A 155 -1.68 7.45 20.32
N ALA A 156 -2.16 6.21 20.17
CA ALA A 156 -2.94 5.52 21.20
C ALA A 156 -2.15 5.37 22.51
N TYR A 157 -0.85 5.09 22.42
CA TYR A 157 0.03 5.00 23.59
C TYR A 157 0.16 6.34 24.31
N LEU A 158 0.35 7.44 23.60
CA LEU A 158 0.45 8.77 24.21
C LEU A 158 -0.87 9.18 24.86
N GLN A 159 -2.01 8.92 24.21
CA GLN A 159 -3.33 9.14 24.82
C GLN A 159 -3.50 8.36 26.14
N GLN A 160 -3.15 7.07 26.13
CA GLN A 160 -3.27 6.23 27.34
C GLN A 160 -2.32 6.67 28.44
N ARG A 161 -1.07 6.98 28.12
CA ARG A 161 -0.07 7.42 29.08
C ARG A 161 -0.39 8.79 29.68
N ASP A 162 -1.01 9.68 28.90
CA ASP A 162 -1.53 10.96 29.38
C ASP A 162 -2.64 10.77 30.39
N LEU A 163 -3.66 9.95 30.06
CA LEU A 163 -4.75 9.60 30.98
C LEU A 163 -4.25 8.95 32.27
N ASP A 164 -3.30 8.07 32.15
CA ASP A 164 -2.69 7.34 33.26
C ASP A 164 -1.81 8.19 34.16
N GLY A 165 -1.47 9.43 33.76
CA GLY A 165 -0.48 10.23 34.43
C GLY A 165 0.90 9.58 34.49
N ALA A 166 1.29 8.86 33.44
CA ALA A 166 2.54 8.13 33.38
C ALA A 166 3.75 9.08 33.52
N THR A 167 4.69 8.71 34.43
CA THR A 167 5.85 9.55 34.76
C THR A 167 7.11 9.23 33.98
N GLY A 168 7.16 8.05 33.31
CA GLY A 168 8.24 7.69 32.42
C GLY A 168 8.27 8.56 31.16
N ARG A 169 9.46 8.79 30.64
CA ARG A 169 9.70 9.65 29.48
C ARG A 169 9.15 8.98 28.21
N ASN A 170 8.62 9.80 27.30
CA ASN A 170 8.15 9.38 25.98
C ASN A 170 9.02 10.03 24.91
N TRP A 171 9.69 9.22 24.11
CA TRP A 171 10.51 9.68 23.00
C TRP A 171 9.96 9.11 21.70
N LEU A 172 9.50 9.99 20.80
CA LEU A 172 8.95 9.62 19.50
C LEU A 172 9.89 10.03 18.37
N PHE A 173 10.16 9.06 17.50
CA PHE A 173 10.73 9.27 16.17
C PHE A 173 9.62 9.16 15.15
N PHE A 174 9.36 10.25 14.45
CA PHE A 174 8.40 10.29 13.35
C PHE A 174 9.10 10.73 12.07
N GLY A 175 8.74 10.14 10.95
CA GLY A 175 9.27 10.51 9.64
C GLY A 175 8.22 10.31 8.56
N ASP A 176 8.18 11.25 7.60
CA ASP A 176 7.35 11.14 6.40
C ASP A 176 7.96 11.98 5.26
N TRP A 177 7.28 12.04 4.10
CA TRP A 177 7.80 12.69 2.90
C TRP A 177 7.76 14.21 2.98
N THR A 178 6.66 14.80 3.48
CA THR A 178 6.49 16.26 3.56
C THR A 178 5.83 16.70 4.86
N GLU A 179 6.12 17.93 5.30
CA GLU A 179 5.47 18.51 6.48
C GLU A 179 4.02 18.94 6.20
N GLU A 180 3.75 19.45 5.00
CA GLU A 180 2.49 20.11 4.68
C GLU A 180 1.31 19.14 4.55
N GLY A 181 1.55 17.89 4.15
CA GLY A 181 0.49 16.90 3.90
C GLY A 181 0.53 15.64 4.75
N GLU A 182 1.67 15.36 5.40
CA GLU A 182 1.96 14.05 5.97
C GLU A 182 2.45 14.08 7.41
N TYR A 183 2.44 15.25 8.05
CA TYR A 183 2.68 15.34 9.50
C TYR A 183 1.38 15.02 10.25
N TYR A 184 1.10 13.73 10.39
CA TYR A 184 -0.09 13.25 11.07
C TYR A 184 -0.13 13.69 12.54
N TYR A 185 -1.29 14.19 12.99
CA TYR A 185 -1.54 14.57 14.37
C TYR A 185 -0.62 15.68 14.93
N LYS A 186 -0.14 16.58 14.10
CA LYS A 186 0.77 17.67 14.46
C LYS A 186 0.31 18.41 15.72
N ASP A 187 -0.94 18.86 15.73
CA ASP A 187 -1.49 19.64 16.85
C ASP A 187 -1.50 18.86 18.17
N GLU A 188 -1.84 17.57 18.11
CA GLU A 188 -1.82 16.70 19.28
C GLU A 188 -0.38 16.48 19.80
N MET A 189 0.58 16.28 18.88
CA MET A 189 1.98 16.11 19.23
C MET A 189 2.57 17.37 19.87
N GLU A 190 2.21 18.55 19.37
CA GLU A 190 2.62 19.84 19.93
C GLU A 190 2.00 20.05 21.32
N ASP A 191 0.72 19.74 21.49
CA ASP A 191 0.04 19.81 22.80
C ASP A 191 0.71 18.90 23.82
N TRP A 192 0.93 17.62 23.51
CA TRP A 192 1.61 16.68 24.41
C TRP A 192 3.06 17.11 24.73
N LYS A 193 3.75 17.71 23.78
CA LYS A 193 5.08 18.26 24.01
C LYS A 193 5.02 19.46 24.98
N ASN A 194 4.08 20.38 24.79
CA ASN A 194 3.90 21.55 25.65
C ASN A 194 3.50 21.16 27.08
N ARG A 195 2.70 20.09 27.24
CA ARG A 195 2.29 19.56 28.54
C ARG A 195 3.32 18.61 29.17
N GLY A 196 4.38 18.26 28.45
CA GLY A 196 5.44 17.37 28.94
C GLY A 196 5.12 15.88 28.87
N VAL A 197 3.99 15.49 28.28
CA VAL A 197 3.63 14.08 28.02
C VAL A 197 4.60 13.49 26.99
N LEU A 198 4.85 14.19 25.89
CA LEU A 198 5.87 13.85 24.91
C LEU A 198 7.19 14.54 25.27
N THR A 199 8.13 13.79 25.87
CA THR A 199 9.39 14.33 26.39
C THR A 199 10.34 14.72 25.27
N LYS A 200 10.41 13.93 24.20
CA LYS A 200 11.25 14.20 23.03
C LYS A 200 10.56 13.73 21.75
N HIS A 201 10.67 14.57 20.74
CA HIS A 201 10.14 14.31 19.41
C HIS A 201 11.22 14.63 18.37
N ASP A 202 11.69 13.60 17.68
CA ASP A 202 12.58 13.74 16.54
C ASP A 202 11.78 13.55 15.26
N LEU A 203 11.75 14.60 14.44
CA LEU A 203 11.04 14.66 13.18
C LEU A 203 12.04 14.53 12.03
N SER A 204 11.84 13.59 11.11
CA SER A 204 12.60 13.44 9.88
C SER A 204 11.67 13.53 8.68
N LEU A 205 11.77 14.63 7.94
CA LEU A 205 11.01 14.86 6.71
C LEU A 205 11.99 14.91 5.54
N ILE A 206 11.78 14.09 4.52
CA ILE A 206 12.77 13.83 3.46
C ILE A 206 13.10 15.11 2.66
N HIS A 207 12.20 16.08 2.60
CA HIS A 207 12.38 17.32 1.87
C HIS A 207 12.83 18.53 2.70
N ILE A 208 13.07 18.39 4.02
CA ILE A 208 13.45 19.50 4.90
C ILE A 208 14.87 19.38 5.45
N SER A 209 15.51 18.22 5.42
CA SER A 209 16.87 18.08 5.92
C SER A 209 17.84 17.73 4.81
N GLU A 210 18.78 18.63 4.54
CA GLU A 210 20.08 18.21 4.03
C GLU A 210 20.60 17.07 4.93
N PRO A 211 21.18 16.01 4.38
CA PRO A 211 21.73 14.94 5.19
C PRO A 211 22.79 15.52 6.10
N THR A 212 22.49 15.61 7.37
CA THR A 212 23.51 15.92 8.38
C THR A 212 24.55 14.81 8.26
N ARG A 213 25.67 15.10 7.61
CA ARG A 213 26.84 14.23 7.61
C ARG A 213 27.18 13.97 9.07
N LEU A 214 26.92 12.75 9.52
CA LEU A 214 27.55 12.22 10.72
C LEU A 214 29.07 12.23 10.45
N THR A 215 29.74 13.28 10.88
CA THR A 215 31.19 13.24 11.07
C THR A 215 31.45 12.31 12.23
N MET A 216 31.94 11.13 11.93
CA MET A 216 32.58 10.27 12.90
C MET A 216 33.90 10.89 13.36
#